data_1d3f3e9d9eee41a9ddb4c23a77ce5267
#
_entry.id   1d3f3e9d9eee41a9ddb4c23a77ce5267
#
_cell.length_a   1.000
_cell.length_b   1.000
_cell.length_c   1.000
_cell.angle_alpha   90.00
_cell.angle_beta   90.00
_cell.angle_gamma   90.00
#
_symmetry.space_group_name_H-M   'P 1'
#
loop_
_entity.id
_entity.type
_entity.pdbx_description
1 polymer ?
#
loop_
_entity_poly.entity_id
_entity_poly.type
_entity_poly.pdbx_seq_one_letter_code
_entity_poly.pdbx_strand_id
1 'polypeptide(L)'
;MAFAATNPAGLQSLIIENAHPGLITDETKQQRARNDAGWARRFYREPLPDVLADWYQQPVFANLTANERQSLIAARSLNSFSSLATVLCRYSLARQPDYRGWIKTTTTPVLYLCGTKDSKFQTVGQSLQATAPDLQLTLLPGGHNLHRATPDGMAQVIRHWLNTYSGH
;
A
#
# COMPACT_ATOMS: atom_id res chain seq x y z
N MET A 1 -2.89 6.08 -7.24
CA MET A 1 -1.94 7.04 -7.84
C MET A 1 -1.88 6.95 -9.36
N ALA A 2 -1.59 5.79 -9.99
CA ALA A 2 -1.43 5.70 -11.46
C ALA A 2 -2.61 6.28 -12.26
N PHE A 3 -3.83 5.86 -11.95
CA PHE A 3 -5.03 6.41 -12.57
C PHE A 3 -5.20 7.91 -12.31
N ALA A 4 -5.01 8.34 -11.05
CA ALA A 4 -5.14 9.75 -10.69
C ALA A 4 -4.12 10.65 -11.41
N ALA A 5 -2.90 10.14 -11.64
CA ALA A 5 -1.85 10.87 -12.34
C ALA A 5 -2.14 11.09 -13.85
N THR A 6 -3.16 10.46 -14.41
CA THR A 6 -3.67 10.79 -15.76
C THR A 6 -4.61 12.00 -15.75
N ASN A 7 -4.87 12.60 -14.58
CA ASN A 7 -5.79 13.73 -14.37
C ASN A 7 -7.16 13.49 -15.04
N PRO A 8 -7.85 12.37 -14.74
CA PRO A 8 -9.10 12.07 -15.40
C PRO A 8 -10.18 13.07 -15.03
N ALA A 9 -10.99 13.45 -16.01
CA ALA A 9 -12.14 14.30 -15.75
C ALA A 9 -13.07 13.65 -14.71
N GLY A 10 -13.52 14.43 -13.72
CA GLY A 10 -14.41 13.95 -12.65
C GLY A 10 -13.71 13.30 -11.46
N LEU A 11 -12.38 13.25 -11.40
CA LEU A 11 -11.68 12.86 -10.17
C LEU A 11 -11.78 13.97 -9.13
N GLN A 12 -12.63 13.78 -8.13
CA GLN A 12 -12.87 14.78 -7.09
C GLN A 12 -11.85 14.73 -5.95
N SER A 13 -11.38 13.54 -5.58
CA SER A 13 -10.35 13.36 -4.54
C SER A 13 -9.66 12.01 -4.66
N LEU A 14 -8.53 11.84 -4.00
CA LEU A 14 -7.78 10.58 -3.93
C LEU A 14 -7.55 10.20 -2.47
N ILE A 15 -7.94 8.99 -2.10
CA ILE A 15 -7.66 8.40 -0.78
C ILE A 15 -6.64 7.27 -0.96
N ILE A 16 -5.58 7.32 -0.18
CA ILE A 16 -4.46 6.38 -0.24
C ILE A 16 -4.29 5.73 1.14
N GLU A 17 -4.31 4.40 1.20
CA GLU A 17 -3.97 3.63 2.39
C GLU A 17 -2.58 3.01 2.22
N ASN A 18 -1.62 3.36 3.09
CA ASN A 18 -0.29 2.73 3.18
C ASN A 18 0.36 2.37 1.83
N ALA A 19 0.32 3.30 0.86
CA ALA A 19 0.85 3.05 -0.46
C ALA A 19 2.14 3.83 -0.75
N HIS A 20 3.08 3.19 -1.45
CA HIS A 20 4.36 3.80 -1.80
C HIS A 20 4.23 4.63 -3.10
N PRO A 21 4.76 5.86 -3.17
CA PRO A 21 4.63 6.72 -4.36
C PRO A 21 5.51 6.30 -5.55
N GLY A 22 6.40 5.34 -5.37
CA GLY A 22 7.38 4.87 -6.35
C GLY A 22 8.79 4.86 -5.78
N LEU A 23 9.69 4.09 -6.37
CA LEU A 23 11.10 4.08 -6.02
C LEU A 23 11.86 5.10 -6.88
N ILE A 24 12.84 5.79 -6.26
CA ILE A 24 13.53 6.90 -6.92
C ILE A 24 14.70 6.38 -7.77
N THR A 25 15.59 5.58 -7.18
CA THR A 25 16.85 5.20 -7.83
C THR A 25 16.74 3.86 -8.54
N ASP A 26 17.51 3.69 -9.60
CA ASP A 26 17.56 2.43 -10.35
C ASP A 26 18.11 1.29 -9.48
N GLU A 27 18.99 1.58 -8.54
CA GLU A 27 19.51 0.59 -7.59
C GLU A 27 18.38 0.04 -6.70
N THR A 28 17.55 0.92 -6.11
CA THR A 28 16.40 0.50 -5.28
C THR A 28 15.36 -0.25 -6.10
N LYS A 29 15.12 0.15 -7.35
CA LYS A 29 14.25 -0.56 -8.28
C LYS A 29 14.77 -1.95 -8.60
N GLN A 30 16.07 -2.08 -8.92
CA GLN A 30 16.69 -3.36 -9.20
C GLN A 30 16.67 -4.29 -7.98
N GLN A 31 16.97 -3.77 -6.79
CA GLN A 31 16.91 -4.54 -5.56
C GLN A 31 15.47 -5.03 -5.30
N ARG A 32 14.47 -4.17 -5.48
CA ARG A 32 13.07 -4.54 -5.35
C ARG A 32 12.65 -5.57 -6.39
N ALA A 33 13.05 -5.42 -7.65
CA ALA A 33 12.76 -6.39 -8.70
C ALA A 33 13.34 -7.78 -8.39
N ARG A 34 14.59 -7.86 -7.89
CA ARG A 34 15.20 -9.13 -7.46
C ARG A 34 14.42 -9.77 -6.32
N ASN A 35 14.03 -8.98 -5.31
CA ASN A 35 13.25 -9.48 -4.19
C ASN A 35 11.89 -10.03 -4.64
N ASP A 36 11.14 -9.28 -5.45
CA ASP A 36 9.82 -9.69 -5.92
C ASP A 36 9.90 -10.91 -6.85
N ALA A 37 10.95 -11.01 -7.70
CA ALA A 37 11.21 -12.19 -8.50
C ALA A 37 11.57 -13.43 -7.65
N GLY A 38 12.28 -13.23 -6.53
CA GLY A 38 12.54 -14.28 -5.55
C GLY A 38 11.25 -14.86 -4.96
N TRP A 39 10.36 -13.99 -4.48
CA TRP A 39 9.06 -14.39 -3.98
C TRP A 39 8.18 -15.03 -5.05
N ALA A 40 8.13 -14.45 -6.26
CA ALA A 40 7.37 -15.00 -7.38
C ALA A 40 7.81 -16.44 -7.71
N ARG A 41 9.13 -16.70 -7.69
CA ARG A 41 9.69 -18.04 -7.91
C ARG A 41 9.25 -19.02 -6.83
N ARG A 42 9.23 -18.59 -5.56
CA ARG A 42 8.78 -19.40 -4.44
C ARG A 42 7.27 -19.71 -4.58
N PHE A 43 6.44 -18.70 -4.84
CA PHE A 43 5.01 -18.88 -5.09
C PHE A 43 4.71 -19.83 -6.26
N TYR A 44 5.60 -19.94 -7.22
CA TYR A 44 5.44 -20.84 -8.36
C TYR A 44 5.92 -22.28 -8.09
N ARG A 45 6.90 -22.47 -7.19
CA ARG A 45 7.62 -23.75 -7.02
C ARG A 45 7.36 -24.47 -5.70
N GLU A 46 6.96 -23.76 -4.66
CA GLU A 46 6.83 -24.28 -3.30
C GLU A 46 5.36 -24.37 -2.90
N PRO A 47 5.00 -25.20 -1.90
CA PRO A 47 3.65 -25.24 -1.36
C PRO A 47 3.21 -23.85 -0.84
N LEU A 48 2.03 -23.41 -1.27
CA LEU A 48 1.54 -22.05 -0.95
C LEU A 48 1.49 -21.76 0.57
N PRO A 49 1.02 -22.67 1.43
CA PRO A 49 1.02 -22.42 2.87
C PRO A 49 2.40 -22.08 3.44
N ASP A 50 3.44 -22.78 2.97
CA ASP A 50 4.82 -22.58 3.45
C ASP A 50 5.37 -21.22 3.01
N VAL A 51 5.14 -20.86 1.75
CA VAL A 51 5.53 -19.54 1.24
C VAL A 51 4.80 -18.42 1.95
N LEU A 52 3.49 -18.59 2.23
CA LEU A 52 2.71 -17.62 2.98
C LEU A 52 3.15 -17.52 4.44
N ALA A 53 3.58 -18.60 5.06
CA ALA A 53 4.13 -18.57 6.42
C ALA A 53 5.35 -17.65 6.49
N ASP A 54 6.27 -17.76 5.54
CA ASP A 54 7.44 -16.88 5.45
C ASP A 54 7.07 -15.46 4.99
N TRP A 55 6.15 -15.33 4.03
CA TRP A 55 5.66 -14.02 3.55
C TRP A 55 5.15 -13.14 4.69
N TYR A 56 4.38 -13.71 5.62
CA TYR A 56 3.85 -12.99 6.77
C TYR A 56 4.85 -12.77 7.91
N GLN A 57 6.11 -13.19 7.78
CA GLN A 57 7.21 -12.80 8.68
C GLN A 57 7.86 -11.47 8.29
N GLN A 58 7.54 -10.91 7.12
CA GLN A 58 8.12 -9.65 6.69
C GLN A 58 7.79 -8.50 7.67
N PRO A 59 8.68 -7.51 7.83
CA PRO A 59 8.52 -6.42 8.82
C PRO A 59 7.20 -5.65 8.71
N VAL A 60 6.65 -5.54 7.51
CA VAL A 60 5.34 -4.87 7.28
C VAL A 60 4.18 -5.58 7.98
N PHE A 61 4.34 -6.84 8.36
CA PHE A 61 3.36 -7.66 9.09
C PHE A 61 3.74 -7.91 10.54
N ALA A 62 4.77 -7.24 11.08
CA ALA A 62 5.28 -7.48 12.43
C ALA A 62 4.23 -7.26 13.55
N ASN A 63 3.21 -6.44 13.27
CA ASN A 63 2.12 -6.18 14.22
C ASN A 63 1.03 -7.26 14.26
N LEU A 64 1.06 -8.27 13.35
CA LEU A 64 0.10 -9.36 13.36
C LEU A 64 0.40 -10.34 14.50
N THR A 65 -0.63 -10.71 15.25
CA THR A 65 -0.57 -11.83 16.19
C THR A 65 -0.39 -13.16 15.46
N ALA A 66 0.02 -14.20 16.18
CA ALA A 66 0.16 -15.55 15.62
C ALA A 66 -1.17 -16.05 15.01
N ASN A 67 -2.29 -15.82 15.72
CA ASN A 67 -3.62 -16.24 15.27
C ASN A 67 -4.09 -15.50 14.02
N GLU A 68 -3.86 -14.18 13.94
CA GLU A 68 -4.18 -13.38 12.76
C GLU A 68 -3.36 -13.84 11.54
N ARG A 69 -2.06 -14.11 11.75
CA ARG A 69 -1.18 -14.63 10.70
C ARG A 69 -1.66 -15.98 10.19
N GLN A 70 -2.00 -16.90 11.09
CA GLN A 70 -2.51 -18.22 10.74
C GLN A 70 -3.83 -18.13 9.97
N SER A 71 -4.76 -17.28 10.40
CA SER A 71 -6.02 -17.02 9.71
C SER A 71 -5.81 -16.47 8.29
N LEU A 72 -4.84 -15.57 8.12
CA LEU A 72 -4.48 -15.03 6.81
C LEU A 72 -3.86 -16.09 5.90
N ILE A 73 -2.98 -16.93 6.42
CA ILE A 73 -2.38 -18.04 5.66
C ILE A 73 -3.49 -18.98 5.19
N ALA A 74 -4.37 -19.43 6.08
CA ALA A 74 -5.47 -20.33 5.73
C ALA A 74 -6.36 -19.72 4.63
N ALA A 75 -6.81 -18.48 4.80
CA ALA A 75 -7.68 -17.82 3.84
C ALA A 75 -7.02 -17.63 2.46
N ARG A 76 -5.71 -17.36 2.41
CA ARG A 76 -4.99 -17.09 1.16
C ARG A 76 -4.39 -18.33 0.50
N SER A 77 -4.31 -19.45 1.22
CA SER A 77 -3.88 -20.74 0.66
C SER A 77 -4.83 -21.29 -0.42
N LEU A 78 -6.02 -20.70 -0.55
CA LEU A 78 -6.97 -21.01 -1.62
C LEU A 78 -6.72 -20.24 -2.92
N ASN A 79 -5.74 -19.34 -2.95
CA ASN A 79 -5.42 -18.54 -4.13
C ASN A 79 -4.63 -19.35 -5.18
N SER A 80 -4.63 -18.84 -6.41
CA SER A 80 -3.82 -19.41 -7.50
C SER A 80 -2.36 -18.97 -7.39
N PHE A 81 -1.44 -19.92 -7.36
CA PHE A 81 0.03 -19.68 -7.34
C PHE A 81 0.49 -18.82 -8.53
N SER A 82 0.07 -19.20 -9.74
CA SER A 82 0.47 -18.50 -10.96
C SER A 82 -0.01 -17.05 -10.98
N SER A 83 -1.20 -16.80 -10.45
CA SER A 83 -1.73 -15.44 -10.32
C SER A 83 -0.91 -14.60 -9.35
N LEU A 84 -0.53 -15.14 -8.19
CA LEU A 84 0.31 -14.44 -7.20
C LEU A 84 1.69 -14.11 -7.77
N ALA A 85 2.36 -15.09 -8.40
CA ALA A 85 3.65 -14.87 -9.05
C ALA A 85 3.56 -13.82 -10.16
N THR A 86 2.50 -13.87 -10.97
CA THR A 86 2.25 -12.90 -12.05
C THR A 86 2.06 -11.48 -11.49
N VAL A 87 1.27 -11.32 -10.43
CA VAL A 87 1.05 -10.03 -9.76
C VAL A 87 2.36 -9.45 -9.25
N LEU A 88 3.17 -10.25 -8.56
CA LEU A 88 4.47 -9.79 -8.05
C LEU A 88 5.42 -9.32 -9.16
N CYS A 89 5.43 -10.00 -10.31
CA CYS A 89 6.30 -9.62 -11.42
C CYS A 89 5.76 -8.42 -12.21
N ARG A 90 4.44 -8.39 -12.48
CA ARG A 90 3.85 -7.35 -13.34
C ARG A 90 3.59 -6.04 -12.61
N TYR A 91 3.16 -6.13 -11.34
CA TYR A 91 2.79 -4.99 -10.52
C TYR A 91 3.80 -4.70 -9.40
N SER A 92 5.03 -5.16 -9.57
CA SER A 92 6.14 -4.84 -8.67
C SER A 92 6.29 -3.33 -8.51
N LEU A 93 6.55 -2.88 -7.29
CA LEU A 93 6.92 -1.49 -7.01
C LEU A 93 8.17 -1.04 -7.80
N ALA A 94 9.02 -1.99 -8.21
CA ALA A 94 10.17 -1.72 -9.07
C ALA A 94 9.78 -1.16 -10.45
N ARG A 95 8.58 -1.47 -10.92
CA ARG A 95 8.04 -1.02 -12.22
C ARG A 95 7.12 0.19 -12.11
N GLN A 96 6.76 0.57 -10.89
CA GLN A 96 5.89 1.70 -10.66
C GLN A 96 6.64 3.00 -10.96
N PRO A 97 6.08 3.92 -11.75
CA PRO A 97 6.60 5.28 -11.86
C PRO A 97 6.66 5.98 -10.50
N ASP A 98 7.52 6.98 -10.39
CA ASP A 98 7.55 7.85 -9.22
C ASP A 98 6.46 8.92 -9.33
N TYR A 99 5.47 8.85 -8.46
CA TYR A 99 4.32 9.79 -8.43
C TYR A 99 4.53 10.99 -7.50
N ARG A 100 5.72 11.17 -6.88
CA ARG A 100 5.97 12.32 -5.99
C ARG A 100 5.80 13.65 -6.71
N GLY A 101 6.30 13.72 -7.95
CA GLY A 101 6.13 14.92 -8.78
C GLY A 101 4.65 15.27 -8.99
N TRP A 102 3.83 14.28 -9.32
CA TRP A 102 2.39 14.48 -9.48
C TRP A 102 1.73 14.87 -8.16
N ILE A 103 2.03 14.17 -7.05
CA ILE A 103 1.45 14.49 -5.73
C ILE A 103 1.78 15.94 -5.32
N LYS A 104 2.98 16.41 -5.62
CA LYS A 104 3.42 17.78 -5.31
C LYS A 104 2.66 18.86 -6.08
N THR A 105 2.21 18.56 -7.29
CA THR A 105 1.65 19.57 -8.21
C THR A 105 0.15 19.38 -8.48
N THR A 106 -0.45 18.29 -8.02
CA THR A 106 -1.87 18.04 -8.24
C THR A 106 -2.73 19.01 -7.45
N THR A 107 -3.82 19.46 -8.08
CA THR A 107 -4.90 20.20 -7.42
C THR A 107 -5.99 19.26 -6.89
N THR A 108 -5.91 17.97 -7.20
CA THR A 108 -6.82 16.96 -6.66
C THR A 108 -6.52 16.78 -5.16
N PRO A 109 -7.49 16.95 -4.26
CA PRO A 109 -7.28 16.70 -2.84
C PRO A 109 -6.82 15.27 -2.57
N VAL A 110 -5.77 15.11 -1.76
CA VAL A 110 -5.19 13.79 -1.43
C VAL A 110 -5.23 13.53 0.07
N LEU A 111 -5.89 12.45 0.47
CA LEU A 111 -5.86 11.91 1.83
C LEU A 111 -4.93 10.69 1.86
N TYR A 112 -3.89 10.76 2.70
CA TYR A 112 -3.01 9.63 2.96
C TYR A 112 -3.29 9.05 4.35
N LEU A 113 -3.78 7.82 4.40
CA LEU A 113 -4.08 7.09 5.63
C LEU A 113 -2.92 6.15 5.98
N CYS A 114 -2.48 6.18 7.23
CA CYS A 114 -1.39 5.33 7.70
C CYS A 114 -1.63 4.82 9.12
N GLY A 115 -1.19 3.60 9.40
CA GLY A 115 -1.27 3.00 10.73
C GLY A 115 -0.20 3.51 11.68
N THR A 116 -0.58 3.76 12.96
CA THR A 116 0.36 4.19 14.02
C THR A 116 1.45 3.16 14.35
N LYS A 117 1.30 1.91 13.88
CA LYS A 117 2.28 0.83 14.03
C LYS A 117 3.02 0.50 12.73
N ASP A 118 2.84 1.29 11.67
CA ASP A 118 3.51 1.12 10.38
C ASP A 118 4.55 2.23 10.16
N SER A 119 5.66 2.16 10.87
CA SER A 119 6.72 3.19 10.85
C SER A 119 7.24 3.49 9.45
N LYS A 120 7.35 2.47 8.59
CA LYS A 120 7.78 2.64 7.20
C LYS A 120 6.85 3.58 6.44
N PHE A 121 5.54 3.33 6.48
CA PHE A 121 4.58 4.13 5.73
C PHE A 121 4.22 5.45 6.41
N GLN A 122 4.43 5.57 7.73
CA GLN A 122 4.43 6.88 8.40
C GLN A 122 5.53 7.78 7.83
N THR A 123 6.77 7.27 7.72
CA THR A 123 7.88 8.02 7.11
C THR A 123 7.58 8.43 5.67
N VAL A 124 6.96 7.53 4.88
CA VAL A 124 6.52 7.85 3.52
C VAL A 124 5.48 8.97 3.52
N GLY A 125 4.43 8.87 4.34
CA GLY A 125 3.36 9.87 4.41
C GLY A 125 3.88 11.24 4.86
N GLN A 126 4.74 11.28 5.89
CA GLN A 126 5.39 12.51 6.37
C GLN A 126 6.26 13.15 5.30
N SER A 127 7.04 12.35 4.58
CA SER A 127 7.88 12.84 3.47
C SER A 127 7.06 13.42 2.32
N LEU A 128 5.89 12.81 2.01
CA LEU A 128 4.97 13.35 1.01
C LEU A 128 4.35 14.66 1.49
N GLN A 129 3.85 14.72 2.72
CA GLN A 129 3.25 15.92 3.30
C GLN A 129 4.24 17.09 3.36
N ALA A 130 5.51 16.83 3.66
CA ALA A 130 6.55 17.86 3.69
C ALA A 130 6.79 18.53 2.33
N THR A 131 6.49 17.84 1.22
CA THR A 131 6.69 18.35 -0.15
C THR A 131 5.39 18.71 -0.87
N ALA A 132 4.25 18.28 -0.34
CA ALA A 132 2.90 18.54 -0.84
C ALA A 132 2.02 18.95 0.36
N PRO A 133 2.04 20.23 0.77
CA PRO A 133 1.38 20.69 2.00
C PRO A 133 -0.15 20.51 1.96
N ASP A 134 -0.75 20.45 0.77
CA ASP A 134 -2.19 20.20 0.61
C ASP A 134 -2.57 18.71 0.77
N LEU A 135 -1.59 17.80 0.83
CA LEU A 135 -1.83 16.41 1.17
C LEU A 135 -2.16 16.30 2.66
N GLN A 136 -3.34 15.76 2.98
CA GLN A 136 -3.70 15.46 4.36
C GLN A 136 -3.19 14.07 4.77
N LEU A 137 -2.30 14.03 5.76
CA LEU A 137 -1.87 12.79 6.41
C LEU A 137 -2.71 12.54 7.66
N THR A 138 -3.33 11.36 7.75
CA THR A 138 -4.09 10.93 8.93
C THR A 138 -3.55 9.60 9.45
N LEU A 139 -3.16 9.58 10.73
CA LEU A 139 -2.70 8.37 11.40
C LEU A 139 -3.86 7.73 12.17
N LEU A 140 -4.06 6.42 11.98
CA LEU A 140 -5.09 5.64 12.65
C LEU A 140 -4.47 4.49 13.47
N PRO A 141 -5.11 4.05 14.57
CA PRO A 141 -4.64 2.91 15.34
C PRO A 141 -4.59 1.65 14.47
N GLY A 142 -3.41 1.03 14.34
CA GLY A 142 -3.22 -0.18 13.55
C GLY A 142 -1.87 -0.25 12.85
N GLY A 143 -1.65 -1.34 12.12
CA GLY A 143 -0.48 -1.55 11.28
C GLY A 143 -0.79 -1.29 9.81
N HIS A 144 -0.18 -2.11 8.92
CA HIS A 144 -0.25 -1.91 7.48
C HIS A 144 -1.66 -2.08 6.88
N ASN A 145 -2.52 -2.90 7.46
CA ASN A 145 -3.88 -3.17 6.98
C ASN A 145 -4.91 -2.44 7.85
N LEU A 146 -5.08 -1.14 7.67
CA LEU A 146 -6.00 -0.31 8.46
C LEU A 146 -7.45 -0.73 8.32
N HIS A 147 -7.88 -1.07 7.11
CA HIS A 147 -9.24 -1.56 6.83
C HIS A 147 -9.62 -2.83 7.63
N ARG A 148 -8.62 -3.56 8.15
CA ARG A 148 -8.83 -4.69 9.07
C ARG A 148 -8.65 -4.32 10.53
N ALA A 149 -7.66 -3.47 10.82
CA ALA A 149 -7.29 -3.14 12.19
C ALA A 149 -8.26 -2.15 12.84
N THR A 150 -8.79 -1.21 12.08
CA THR A 150 -9.68 -0.15 12.57
C THR A 150 -10.72 0.26 11.50
N PRO A 151 -11.60 -0.66 11.06
CA PRO A 151 -12.55 -0.40 9.99
C PRO A 151 -13.47 0.79 10.27
N ASP A 152 -13.99 0.90 11.50
CA ASP A 152 -14.89 1.99 11.89
C ASP A 152 -14.19 3.35 11.90
N GLY A 153 -12.96 3.40 12.45
CA GLY A 153 -12.15 4.62 12.44
C GLY A 153 -11.80 5.06 11.03
N MET A 154 -11.44 4.12 10.17
CA MET A 154 -11.17 4.40 8.76
C MET A 154 -12.42 4.89 8.03
N ALA A 155 -13.57 4.26 8.24
CA ALA A 155 -14.85 4.66 7.65
C ALA A 155 -15.28 6.07 8.09
N GLN A 156 -15.06 6.43 9.35
CA GLN A 156 -15.35 7.79 9.86
C GLN A 156 -14.49 8.85 9.16
N VAL A 157 -13.18 8.60 9.06
CA VAL A 157 -12.26 9.54 8.38
C VAL A 157 -12.61 9.68 6.90
N ILE A 158 -12.86 8.57 6.20
CA ILE A 158 -13.23 8.59 4.79
C ILE A 158 -14.56 9.34 4.59
N ARG A 159 -15.56 9.09 5.42
CA ARG A 159 -16.86 9.81 5.34
C ARG A 159 -16.69 11.30 5.54
N HIS A 160 -15.92 11.70 6.55
CA HIS A 160 -15.62 13.12 6.79
C HIS A 160 -14.92 13.75 5.57
N TRP A 161 -13.92 13.08 5.04
CA TRP A 161 -13.19 13.53 3.84
C TRP A 161 -14.11 13.69 2.63
N LEU A 162 -14.94 12.70 2.34
CA LEU A 162 -15.86 12.75 1.22
C LEU A 162 -16.89 13.90 1.38
N ASN A 163 -17.43 14.11 2.58
CA ASN A 163 -18.34 15.23 2.83
C ASN A 163 -17.68 16.60 2.61
N THR A 164 -16.37 16.70 2.80
CA THR A 164 -15.61 17.94 2.57
C THR A 164 -15.40 18.21 1.08
N TYR A 165 -15.18 17.17 0.27
CA TYR A 165 -14.75 17.31 -1.14
C TYR A 165 -15.76 16.80 -2.17
N SER A 166 -16.87 16.16 -1.76
CA SER A 166 -17.93 15.69 -2.67
C SER A 166 -19.15 16.60 -2.70
N GLY A 167 -19.08 17.77 -2.14
CA GLY A 167 -20.19 18.69 -1.90
C GLY A 167 -20.43 19.72 -3.03
N HIS A 168 -20.17 19.37 -4.28
CA HIS A 168 -20.55 20.24 -5.42
C HIS A 168 -20.97 19.44 -6.63
#